data_d58fd9e53a6ccf61b936f3fc2842d511
#
_entry.id   d58fd9e53a6ccf61b936f3fc2842d511
#
_cell.length_a   1.000
_cell.length_b   1.000
_cell.length_c   1.000
_cell.angle_alpha   90.00
_cell.angle_beta   90.00
_cell.angle_gamma   90.00
#
_symmetry.space_group_name_H-M   'P 1'
#
loop_
_entity.id
_entity.type
_entity.pdbx_description
1 polymer ?
#
loop_
_entity_poly.entity_id
_entity_poly.type
_entity_poly.pdbx_seq_one_letter_code
_entity_poly.pdbx_strand_id
1 'polypeptide(L)'
;MRDIVLWDDYTAKIEAIASVNIRAQVGGYLKSINFKEGENVKKGDLLFVIDPRPYEAALASAEAELAEAKARVELAKTNLERAKELYAADVVAKELLDTRNCEMLSSNAVLASAEAKVRNAKLNLEYTSIRAPMSGKISEALVDIGNLIVADSTLLTRIVDDSSVQAYFELSERDVVAYRDCGLFNKIDIKAGAPAPR
;
A
#
# COMPACT_ATOMS: atom_id res chain seq x y z
N MET A 1 57.06 18.31 -16.11
CA MET A 1 56.39 17.93 -14.83
C MET A 1 55.70 16.62 -15.10
N ARG A 2 55.94 15.58 -14.33
CA ARG A 2 55.14 14.33 -14.41
C ARG A 2 53.98 14.46 -13.42
N ASP A 3 52.79 14.30 -13.91
CA ASP A 3 51.63 14.24 -13.05
C ASP A 3 51.70 12.96 -12.20
N ILE A 4 51.74 13.09 -10.90
CA ILE A 4 51.73 11.99 -9.94
C ILE A 4 50.26 11.81 -9.52
N VAL A 5 49.72 10.63 -9.82
CA VAL A 5 48.40 10.23 -9.33
C VAL A 5 48.60 9.51 -8.00
N LEU A 6 48.07 10.08 -6.94
CA LEU A 6 48.01 9.45 -5.62
C LEU A 6 46.69 8.69 -5.49
N TRP A 7 46.73 7.47 -4.97
CA TRP A 7 45.58 6.64 -4.70
C TRP A 7 45.53 6.36 -3.21
N ASP A 8 44.37 6.57 -2.62
CA ASP A 8 44.09 6.20 -1.25
C ASP A 8 42.94 5.19 -1.24
N ASP A 9 43.09 4.12 -0.48
CA ASP A 9 42.11 3.03 -0.39
C ASP A 9 41.23 3.21 0.87
N TYR A 10 39.92 3.26 0.67
CA TYR A 10 38.94 3.34 1.74
C TYR A 10 37.95 2.20 1.70
N THR A 11 37.61 1.66 2.86
CA THR A 11 36.52 0.70 3.00
C THR A 11 35.20 1.42 2.86
N ALA A 12 34.38 1.03 1.90
CA ALA A 12 33.05 1.61 1.69
C ALA A 12 31.96 0.58 2.01
N LYS A 13 30.87 1.05 2.64
CA LYS A 13 29.63 0.30 2.78
C LYS A 13 28.70 0.69 1.65
N ILE A 14 28.31 -0.27 0.83
CA ILE A 14 27.38 -0.05 -0.27
C ILE A 14 25.96 -0.32 0.23
N GLU A 15 25.07 0.64 0.09
CA GLU A 15 23.65 0.52 0.43
C GLU A 15 22.77 0.91 -0.77
N ALA A 16 21.65 0.24 -0.91
CA ALA A 16 20.65 0.62 -1.89
C ALA A 16 19.99 1.94 -1.49
N ILE A 17 19.63 2.77 -2.47
CA ILE A 17 18.99 4.07 -2.23
C ILE A 17 17.62 3.89 -1.59
N ALA A 18 16.85 2.88 -2.01
CA ALA A 18 15.53 2.60 -1.47
C ALA A 18 15.35 1.11 -1.17
N SER A 19 14.75 0.82 -0.05
CA SER A 19 14.33 -0.53 0.30
C SER A 19 12.99 -0.48 1.02
N VAL A 20 12.07 -1.39 0.66
CA VAL A 20 10.74 -1.48 1.24
C VAL A 20 10.50 -2.87 1.80
N ASN A 21 10.09 -2.93 3.05
CA ASN A 21 9.66 -4.14 3.71
C ASN A 21 8.19 -4.39 3.38
N ILE A 22 7.89 -5.53 2.77
CA ILE A 22 6.53 -5.92 2.39
C ILE A 22 5.87 -6.63 3.57
N ARG A 23 4.75 -6.07 4.03
CA ARG A 23 3.90 -6.63 5.08
C ARG A 23 2.47 -6.78 4.57
N ALA A 24 1.74 -7.73 5.14
CA ALA A 24 0.32 -7.91 4.84
C ALA A 24 -0.53 -6.89 5.61
N GLN A 25 -1.51 -6.28 4.96
CA GLN A 25 -2.47 -5.36 5.60
C GLN A 25 -3.69 -6.12 6.17
N VAL A 26 -3.89 -7.37 5.76
CA VAL A 26 -4.96 -8.24 6.24
C VAL A 26 -4.40 -9.59 6.68
N GLY A 27 -5.07 -10.25 7.62
CA GLY A 27 -4.65 -11.55 8.14
C GLY A 27 -5.27 -12.70 7.37
N GLY A 28 -4.69 -13.89 7.49
CA GLY A 28 -5.20 -15.13 6.88
C GLY A 28 -4.11 -16.08 6.48
N TYR A 29 -4.47 -17.22 5.92
CA TYR A 29 -3.51 -18.22 5.46
C TYR A 29 -2.92 -17.82 4.12
N LEU A 30 -1.59 -17.96 3.97
CA LEU A 30 -0.91 -17.73 2.70
C LEU A 30 -1.27 -18.83 1.70
N LYS A 31 -1.85 -18.44 0.57
CA LYS A 31 -2.33 -19.36 -0.47
C LYS A 31 -1.28 -19.59 -1.55
N SER A 32 -0.59 -18.57 -2.00
CA SER A 32 0.45 -18.67 -3.03
C SER A 32 1.52 -17.59 -2.91
N ILE A 33 2.71 -17.94 -3.42
CA ILE A 33 3.85 -17.04 -3.65
C ILE A 33 4.08 -17.03 -5.17
N ASN A 34 4.09 -15.85 -5.81
CA ASN A 34 4.05 -15.71 -7.26
C ASN A 34 5.32 -15.05 -7.83
N PHE A 35 6.44 -15.16 -7.17
CA PHE A 35 7.74 -14.68 -7.62
C PHE A 35 8.83 -15.71 -7.30
N LYS A 36 10.00 -15.53 -7.90
CA LYS A 36 11.21 -16.28 -7.54
C LYS A 36 12.12 -15.39 -6.71
N GLU A 37 12.76 -15.99 -5.71
CA GLU A 37 13.72 -15.30 -4.86
C GLU A 37 14.87 -14.71 -5.67
N GLY A 38 15.18 -13.45 -5.41
CA GLY A 38 16.24 -12.73 -6.10
C GLY A 38 15.92 -12.25 -7.52
N GLU A 39 14.65 -12.40 -7.99
CA GLU A 39 14.28 -11.87 -9.31
C GLU A 39 13.95 -10.37 -9.26
N ASN A 40 13.94 -9.73 -10.44
CA ASN A 40 13.52 -8.35 -10.58
C ASN A 40 12.02 -8.27 -10.80
N VAL A 41 11.33 -7.58 -9.89
CA VAL A 41 9.88 -7.33 -9.93
C VAL A 41 9.58 -5.90 -10.37
N LYS A 42 8.45 -5.71 -11.02
CA LYS A 42 7.95 -4.38 -11.39
C LYS A 42 6.87 -3.94 -10.42
N LYS A 43 6.73 -2.62 -10.27
CA LYS A 43 5.60 -2.05 -9.51
C LYS A 43 4.28 -2.59 -10.03
N GLY A 44 3.46 -3.15 -9.13
CA GLY A 44 2.16 -3.74 -9.43
C GLY A 44 2.17 -5.27 -9.60
N ASP A 45 3.34 -5.91 -9.74
CA ASP A 45 3.44 -7.36 -9.86
C ASP A 45 2.86 -8.04 -8.61
N LEU A 46 2.12 -9.13 -8.82
CA LEU A 46 1.51 -9.91 -7.75
C LEU A 46 2.59 -10.75 -7.06
N LEU A 47 2.76 -10.54 -5.76
CA LEU A 47 3.79 -11.23 -4.98
C LEU A 47 3.21 -12.38 -4.15
N PHE A 48 2.20 -12.08 -3.35
CA PHE A 48 1.57 -13.04 -2.45
C PHE A 48 0.06 -12.97 -2.57
N VAL A 49 -0.59 -14.09 -2.31
CA VAL A 49 -2.06 -14.18 -2.19
C VAL A 49 -2.41 -14.82 -0.86
N ILE A 50 -3.14 -14.09 -0.04
CA ILE A 50 -3.79 -14.57 1.17
C ILE A 50 -5.14 -15.19 0.77
N ASP A 51 -5.65 -16.19 1.50
CA ASP A 51 -6.94 -16.82 1.20
C ASP A 51 -8.07 -15.77 1.12
N PRO A 52 -8.62 -15.50 -0.08
CA PRO A 52 -9.62 -14.46 -0.27
C PRO A 52 -11.04 -14.87 0.16
N ARG A 53 -11.31 -16.17 0.34
CA ARG A 53 -12.67 -16.68 0.59
C ARG A 53 -13.41 -16.03 1.76
N PRO A 54 -12.80 -15.78 2.93
CA PRO A 54 -13.48 -15.08 4.02
C PRO A 54 -13.84 -13.62 3.64
N TYR A 55 -12.99 -12.97 2.86
CA TYR A 55 -13.18 -11.59 2.42
C TYR A 55 -14.23 -11.48 1.31
N GLU A 56 -14.29 -12.47 0.40
CA GLU A 56 -15.35 -12.59 -0.60
C GLU A 56 -16.72 -12.78 0.05
N ALA A 57 -16.80 -13.64 1.08
CA ALA A 57 -18.04 -13.84 1.85
C ALA A 57 -18.46 -12.56 2.59
N ALA A 58 -17.50 -11.83 3.18
CA ALA A 58 -17.78 -10.56 3.84
C ALA A 58 -18.26 -9.50 2.84
N LEU A 59 -17.68 -9.45 1.65
CA LEU A 59 -18.12 -8.56 0.58
C LEU A 59 -19.56 -8.90 0.14
N ALA A 60 -19.85 -10.17 -0.10
CA ALA A 60 -21.20 -10.60 -0.49
C ALA A 60 -22.25 -10.24 0.57
N SER A 61 -21.90 -10.38 1.87
CA SER A 61 -22.77 -9.95 2.97
C SER A 61 -23.02 -8.43 2.95
N ALA A 62 -21.96 -7.63 2.76
CA ALA A 62 -22.08 -6.18 2.70
C ALA A 62 -22.88 -5.72 1.47
N GLU A 63 -22.76 -6.40 0.34
CA GLU A 63 -23.55 -6.13 -0.87
C GLU A 63 -25.03 -6.46 -0.68
N ALA A 64 -25.36 -7.52 0.07
CA ALA A 64 -26.76 -7.83 0.45
C ALA A 64 -27.35 -6.74 1.36
N GLU A 65 -26.59 -6.27 2.37
CA GLU A 65 -27.02 -5.15 3.23
C GLU A 65 -27.24 -3.87 2.41
N LEU A 66 -26.40 -3.62 1.42
CA LEU A 66 -26.56 -2.47 0.51
C LEU A 66 -27.84 -2.58 -0.32
N ALA A 67 -28.14 -3.78 -0.84
CA ALA A 67 -29.37 -4.03 -1.60
C ALA A 67 -30.62 -3.78 -0.74
N GLU A 68 -30.62 -4.24 0.53
CA GLU A 68 -31.68 -3.97 1.50
C GLU A 68 -31.84 -2.45 1.75
N ALA A 69 -30.72 -1.74 2.01
CA ALA A 69 -30.76 -0.30 2.24
C ALA A 69 -31.31 0.48 1.03
N LYS A 70 -30.96 0.07 -0.20
CA LYS A 70 -31.51 0.66 -1.43
C LYS A 70 -33.02 0.46 -1.53
N ALA A 71 -33.51 -0.74 -1.22
CA ALA A 71 -34.94 -1.03 -1.23
C ALA A 71 -35.71 -0.18 -0.18
N ARG A 72 -35.13 0.05 1.01
CA ARG A 72 -35.70 0.93 2.04
C ARG A 72 -35.78 2.38 1.58
N VAL A 73 -34.74 2.88 0.91
CA VAL A 73 -34.76 4.24 0.35
C VAL A 73 -35.84 4.38 -0.71
N GLU A 74 -36.01 3.40 -1.60
CA GLU A 74 -37.04 3.45 -2.63
C GLU A 74 -38.45 3.42 -2.03
N LEU A 75 -38.68 2.61 -0.99
CA LEU A 75 -39.93 2.62 -0.25
C LEU A 75 -40.18 3.97 0.42
N ALA A 76 -39.19 4.54 1.12
CA ALA A 76 -39.31 5.84 1.78
C ALA A 76 -39.59 6.97 0.81
N LYS A 77 -38.93 6.93 -0.39
CA LYS A 77 -39.15 7.87 -1.48
C LYS A 77 -40.59 7.80 -2.00
N THR A 78 -41.10 6.61 -2.30
CA THR A 78 -42.47 6.41 -2.75
C THR A 78 -43.47 6.90 -1.73
N ASN A 79 -43.25 6.63 -0.42
CA ASN A 79 -44.13 7.10 0.65
C ASN A 79 -44.10 8.62 0.79
N LEU A 80 -42.94 9.25 0.66
CA LEU A 80 -42.80 10.70 0.69
C LEU A 80 -43.51 11.35 -0.51
N GLU A 81 -43.38 10.79 -1.72
CA GLU A 81 -44.10 11.30 -2.91
C GLU A 81 -45.62 11.25 -2.72
N ARG A 82 -46.16 10.11 -2.25
CA ARG A 82 -47.60 9.99 -1.91
C ARG A 82 -48.04 11.01 -0.84
N ALA A 83 -47.23 11.19 0.20
CA ALA A 83 -47.55 12.16 1.25
C ALA A 83 -47.58 13.60 0.70
N LYS A 84 -46.70 13.95 -0.22
CA LYS A 84 -46.65 15.24 -0.93
C LYS A 84 -47.92 15.46 -1.75
N GLU A 85 -48.39 14.47 -2.50
CA GLU A 85 -49.59 14.52 -3.31
C GLU A 85 -50.85 14.71 -2.43
N LEU A 86 -50.96 13.93 -1.32
CA LEU A 86 -52.06 14.02 -0.40
C LEU A 86 -52.10 15.36 0.36
N TYR A 87 -50.93 15.90 0.71
CA TYR A 87 -50.82 17.21 1.34
C TYR A 87 -51.21 18.33 0.38
N ALA A 88 -50.82 18.26 -0.88
CA ALA A 88 -51.20 19.22 -1.90
C ALA A 88 -52.72 19.20 -2.19
N ALA A 89 -53.40 18.08 -1.92
CA ALA A 89 -54.85 17.94 -2.02
C ALA A 89 -55.58 18.26 -0.71
N ASP A 90 -54.89 18.81 0.33
CA ASP A 90 -55.41 19.12 1.67
C ASP A 90 -56.03 17.91 2.38
N VAL A 91 -55.61 16.68 2.07
CA VAL A 91 -56.17 15.45 2.66
C VAL A 91 -55.45 15.05 3.96
N VAL A 92 -54.18 15.46 4.12
CA VAL A 92 -53.33 15.08 5.27
C VAL A 92 -52.67 16.30 5.92
N ALA A 93 -52.41 16.19 7.24
CA ALA A 93 -51.71 17.23 7.97
C ALA A 93 -50.20 17.28 7.59
N LYS A 94 -49.61 18.47 7.75
CA LYS A 94 -48.18 18.71 7.52
C LYS A 94 -47.26 17.77 8.32
N GLU A 95 -47.70 17.38 9.52
CA GLU A 95 -46.98 16.44 10.38
C GLU A 95 -46.65 15.11 9.68
N LEU A 96 -47.57 14.57 8.86
CA LEU A 96 -47.33 13.35 8.11
C LEU A 96 -46.23 13.57 7.04
N LEU A 97 -46.28 14.72 6.35
CA LEU A 97 -45.24 15.06 5.37
C LEU A 97 -43.85 15.18 6.02
N ASP A 98 -43.77 15.88 7.15
CA ASP A 98 -42.55 16.07 7.93
C ASP A 98 -42.01 14.71 8.42
N THR A 99 -42.88 13.81 8.87
CA THR A 99 -42.51 12.44 9.29
C THR A 99 -41.92 11.65 8.13
N ARG A 100 -42.57 11.65 6.96
CA ARG A 100 -42.06 10.93 5.76
C ARG A 100 -40.75 11.50 5.24
N ASN A 101 -40.58 12.82 5.37
CA ASN A 101 -39.30 13.45 5.03
C ASN A 101 -38.17 13.01 5.98
N CYS A 102 -38.43 12.92 7.30
CA CYS A 102 -37.49 12.38 8.28
C CYS A 102 -37.15 10.91 8.01
N GLU A 103 -38.15 10.07 7.65
CA GLU A 103 -37.91 8.66 7.25
C GLU A 103 -37.02 8.54 6.02
N MET A 104 -37.21 9.39 5.01
CA MET A 104 -36.37 9.43 3.81
C MET A 104 -34.93 9.82 4.15
N LEU A 105 -34.72 10.84 4.99
CA LEU A 105 -33.40 11.25 5.44
C LEU A 105 -32.68 10.13 6.21
N SER A 106 -33.44 9.47 7.13
CA SER A 106 -32.93 8.33 7.89
C SER A 106 -32.52 7.17 6.97
N SER A 107 -33.36 6.83 5.98
CA SER A 107 -33.08 5.76 5.02
C SER A 107 -31.85 6.07 4.15
N ASN A 108 -31.65 7.32 3.76
CA ASN A 108 -30.46 7.76 3.06
C ASN A 108 -29.18 7.64 3.91
N ALA A 109 -29.27 7.93 5.21
CA ALA A 109 -28.13 7.74 6.11
C ALA A 109 -27.76 6.26 6.26
N VAL A 110 -28.75 5.36 6.32
CA VAL A 110 -28.53 3.91 6.34
C VAL A 110 -27.88 3.44 5.01
N LEU A 111 -28.34 3.95 3.88
CA LEU A 111 -27.76 3.66 2.58
C LEU A 111 -26.29 4.07 2.52
N ALA A 112 -25.96 5.28 2.93
CA ALA A 112 -24.58 5.78 2.96
C ALA A 112 -23.66 4.91 3.86
N SER A 113 -24.21 4.43 5.00
CA SER A 113 -23.50 3.50 5.88
C SER A 113 -23.23 2.15 5.20
N ALA A 114 -24.24 1.57 4.52
CA ALA A 114 -24.09 0.32 3.80
C ALA A 114 -23.09 0.44 2.63
N GLU A 115 -23.10 1.55 1.90
CA GLU A 115 -22.09 1.81 0.85
C GLU A 115 -20.67 1.89 1.43
N ALA A 116 -20.49 2.48 2.60
CA ALA A 116 -19.20 2.52 3.28
C ALA A 116 -18.72 1.11 3.67
N LYS A 117 -19.63 0.24 4.15
CA LYS A 117 -19.30 -1.16 4.47
C LYS A 117 -18.83 -1.92 3.22
N VAL A 118 -19.50 -1.75 2.07
CA VAL A 118 -19.10 -2.38 0.80
C VAL A 118 -17.72 -1.91 0.37
N ARG A 119 -17.44 -0.59 0.47
CA ARG A 119 -16.10 -0.07 0.16
C ARG A 119 -15.02 -0.68 1.04
N ASN A 120 -15.27 -0.81 2.34
CA ASN A 120 -14.32 -1.43 3.27
C ASN A 120 -14.10 -2.93 2.96
N ALA A 121 -15.17 -3.68 2.67
CA ALA A 121 -15.06 -5.09 2.31
C ALA A 121 -14.29 -5.29 1.00
N LYS A 122 -14.51 -4.44 0.00
CA LYS A 122 -13.74 -4.46 -1.27
C LYS A 122 -12.25 -4.17 -1.03
N LEU A 123 -11.94 -3.18 -0.21
CA LEU A 123 -10.56 -2.83 0.12
C LEU A 123 -9.85 -3.98 0.84
N ASN A 124 -10.51 -4.61 1.81
CA ASN A 124 -9.96 -5.76 2.50
C ASN A 124 -9.72 -6.96 1.55
N LEU A 125 -10.63 -7.18 0.59
CA LEU A 125 -10.45 -8.20 -0.45
C LEU A 125 -9.26 -7.85 -1.37
N GLU A 126 -9.08 -6.59 -1.74
CA GLU A 126 -7.93 -6.14 -2.54
C GLU A 126 -6.62 -6.39 -1.79
N TYR A 127 -6.58 -6.14 -0.48
CA TYR A 127 -5.40 -6.38 0.35
C TYR A 127 -5.01 -7.86 0.50
N THR A 128 -5.89 -8.81 0.14
CA THR A 128 -5.51 -10.23 0.06
C THR A 128 -4.51 -10.51 -1.07
N SER A 129 -4.46 -9.64 -2.09
CA SER A 129 -3.54 -9.71 -3.22
C SER A 129 -2.41 -8.72 -3.03
N ILE A 130 -1.30 -9.17 -2.46
CA ILE A 130 -0.17 -8.32 -2.12
C ILE A 130 0.68 -8.08 -3.36
N ARG A 131 0.82 -6.81 -3.76
CA ARG A 131 1.55 -6.39 -4.94
C ARG A 131 2.78 -5.57 -4.60
N ALA A 132 3.75 -5.56 -5.52
CA ALA A 132 4.96 -4.77 -5.38
C ALA A 132 4.65 -3.26 -5.43
N PRO A 133 5.01 -2.47 -4.40
CA PRO A 133 4.78 -1.02 -4.37
C PRO A 133 5.79 -0.25 -5.25
N MET A 134 6.94 -0.86 -5.54
CA MET A 134 8.02 -0.32 -6.35
C MET A 134 8.66 -1.41 -7.19
N SER A 135 9.38 -1.02 -8.24
CA SER A 135 10.23 -1.93 -8.99
C SER A 135 11.56 -2.11 -8.27
N GLY A 136 12.18 -3.28 -8.42
CA GLY A 136 13.47 -3.59 -7.80
C GLY A 136 13.69 -5.09 -7.67
N LYS A 137 14.77 -5.47 -7.01
CA LYS A 137 15.12 -6.85 -6.72
C LYS A 137 14.44 -7.31 -5.43
N ILE A 138 13.66 -8.40 -5.53
CA ILE A 138 12.98 -9.00 -4.39
C ILE A 138 13.93 -9.95 -3.64
N SER A 139 13.86 -9.92 -2.31
CA SER A 139 14.62 -10.85 -1.45
C SER A 139 13.90 -12.20 -1.35
N GLU A 140 14.39 -13.06 -0.47
CA GLU A 140 13.75 -14.33 -0.12
C GLU A 140 12.36 -14.12 0.49
N ALA A 141 11.51 -15.13 0.38
CA ALA A 141 10.24 -15.20 1.08
C ALA A 141 10.50 -15.64 2.54
N LEU A 142 10.08 -14.83 3.51
CA LEU A 142 10.24 -15.13 4.94
C LEU A 142 9.08 -15.97 5.51
N VAL A 143 8.16 -16.38 4.65
CA VAL A 143 6.95 -17.14 4.99
C VAL A 143 6.67 -18.19 3.93
N ASP A 144 6.11 -19.32 4.35
CA ASP A 144 5.75 -20.44 3.49
C ASP A 144 4.25 -20.49 3.20
N ILE A 145 3.89 -21.14 2.09
CA ILE A 145 2.49 -21.42 1.74
C ILE A 145 1.85 -22.24 2.86
N GLY A 146 0.69 -21.78 3.32
CA GLY A 146 -0.04 -22.39 4.44
C GLY A 146 0.25 -21.76 5.79
N ASN A 147 1.23 -20.88 5.92
CA ASN A 147 1.47 -20.13 7.15
C ASN A 147 0.34 -19.13 7.41
N LEU A 148 0.04 -18.94 8.70
CA LEU A 148 -0.88 -17.89 9.14
C LEU A 148 -0.15 -16.55 9.13
N ILE A 149 -0.67 -15.60 8.37
CA ILE A 149 -0.18 -14.23 8.28
C ILE A 149 -0.99 -13.35 9.23
N VAL A 150 -0.30 -12.55 10.03
CA VAL A 150 -0.91 -11.55 10.92
C VAL A 150 -0.75 -10.17 10.29
N ALA A 151 -1.87 -9.44 10.17
CA ALA A 151 -1.89 -8.10 9.59
C ALA A 151 -0.87 -7.18 10.29
N ASP A 152 -0.20 -6.33 9.53
CA ASP A 152 0.78 -5.30 9.92
C ASP A 152 2.02 -5.82 10.70
N SER A 153 2.00 -7.06 11.16
CA SER A 153 3.06 -7.66 11.97
C SER A 153 4.02 -8.52 11.15
N THR A 154 3.48 -9.44 10.35
CA THR A 154 4.29 -10.42 9.61
C THR A 154 5.04 -9.76 8.47
N LEU A 155 6.38 -9.85 8.51
CA LEU A 155 7.25 -9.47 7.39
C LEU A 155 7.24 -10.61 6.38
N LEU A 156 6.89 -10.30 5.12
CA LEU A 156 6.78 -11.29 4.05
C LEU A 156 8.06 -11.38 3.21
N THR A 157 8.56 -10.23 2.81
CA THR A 157 9.80 -10.10 2.01
C THR A 157 10.25 -8.65 2.01
N ARG A 158 11.38 -8.38 1.33
CA ARG A 158 11.94 -7.04 1.10
C ARG A 158 12.16 -6.82 -0.38
N ILE A 159 11.86 -5.63 -0.86
CA ILE A 159 12.25 -5.18 -2.21
C ILE A 159 13.31 -4.09 -2.06
N VAL A 160 14.36 -4.21 -2.87
CA VAL A 160 15.50 -3.30 -2.88
C VAL A 160 15.63 -2.72 -4.28
N ASP A 161 15.73 -1.41 -4.37
CA ASP A 161 16.03 -0.73 -5.64
C ASP A 161 17.53 -0.87 -5.91
N ASP A 162 17.90 -1.64 -6.93
CA ASP A 162 19.28 -1.88 -7.36
C ASP A 162 19.68 -1.02 -8.55
N SER A 163 18.82 -0.10 -9.00
CA SER A 163 19.11 0.79 -10.12
C SER A 163 20.25 1.76 -9.82
N SER A 164 20.43 2.10 -8.56
CA SER A 164 21.51 2.95 -8.06
C SER A 164 21.86 2.60 -6.62
N VAL A 165 23.13 2.75 -6.28
CA VAL A 165 23.65 2.44 -4.94
C VAL A 165 24.38 3.67 -4.38
N GLN A 166 24.33 3.82 -3.07
CA GLN A 166 25.11 4.80 -2.34
C GLN A 166 26.28 4.10 -1.64
N ALA A 167 27.46 4.64 -1.80
CA ALA A 167 28.65 4.17 -1.11
C ALA A 167 28.94 5.15 0.06
N TYR A 168 28.86 4.63 1.27
CA TYR A 168 29.26 5.36 2.48
C TYR A 168 30.68 4.93 2.84
N PHE A 169 31.59 5.89 2.95
CA PHE A 169 32.93 5.66 3.43
C PHE A 169 33.27 6.64 4.56
N GLU A 170 33.96 6.16 5.54
CA GLU A 170 34.41 6.94 6.68
C GLU A 170 35.83 7.42 6.42
N LEU A 171 36.01 8.75 6.46
CA LEU A 171 37.30 9.42 6.38
C LEU A 171 37.74 9.81 7.78
N SER A 172 39.04 9.67 8.10
CA SER A 172 39.57 10.23 9.33
C SER A 172 39.55 11.77 9.26
N GLU A 173 39.35 12.43 10.39
CA GLU A 173 39.35 13.91 10.46
C GLU A 173 40.66 14.49 9.89
N ARG A 174 41.75 13.79 10.06
CA ARG A 174 43.07 14.17 9.55
C ARG A 174 43.10 14.17 8.01
N ASP A 175 42.50 13.15 7.38
CA ASP A 175 42.44 13.03 5.92
C ASP A 175 41.51 14.08 5.32
N VAL A 176 40.37 14.35 5.99
CA VAL A 176 39.43 15.40 5.60
C VAL A 176 40.13 16.78 5.57
N VAL A 177 40.91 17.10 6.60
CA VAL A 177 41.65 18.37 6.67
C VAL A 177 42.71 18.41 5.57
N ALA A 178 43.46 17.35 5.37
CA ALA A 178 44.50 17.25 4.32
C ALA A 178 43.92 17.46 2.91
N TYR A 179 42.81 16.79 2.58
CA TYR A 179 42.12 16.93 1.29
C TYR A 179 41.53 18.33 1.07
N ARG A 180 40.96 18.93 2.13
CA ARG A 180 40.46 20.30 2.08
C ARG A 180 41.57 21.28 1.79
N ASP A 181 42.67 21.21 2.51
CA ASP A 181 43.80 22.15 2.40
C ASP A 181 44.54 22.02 1.06
N CYS A 182 44.52 20.84 0.45
CA CYS A 182 45.02 20.59 -0.91
C CYS A 182 44.04 20.95 -2.03
N GLY A 183 42.80 21.39 -1.70
CA GLY A 183 41.78 21.71 -2.71
C GLY A 183 41.26 20.55 -3.54
N LEU A 184 41.43 19.31 -3.04
CA LEU A 184 41.08 18.08 -3.74
C LEU A 184 39.61 17.70 -3.62
N PHE A 185 38.87 18.28 -2.68
CA PHE A 185 37.44 17.97 -2.43
C PHE A 185 36.54 18.08 -3.68
N ASN A 186 36.89 18.95 -4.62
CA ASN A 186 36.13 19.14 -5.87
C ASN A 186 36.69 18.33 -7.06
N LYS A 187 37.70 17.50 -6.84
CA LYS A 187 38.39 16.73 -7.90
C LYS A 187 38.46 15.23 -7.61
N ILE A 188 37.62 14.73 -6.69
CA ILE A 188 37.61 13.30 -6.34
C ILE A 188 36.84 12.54 -7.43
N ASP A 189 37.56 11.83 -8.29
CA ASP A 189 36.99 10.83 -9.20
C ASP A 189 36.91 9.49 -8.46
N ILE A 190 35.69 9.06 -8.11
CA ILE A 190 35.47 7.76 -7.49
C ILE A 190 35.35 6.71 -8.60
N LYS A 191 36.37 5.87 -8.75
CA LYS A 191 36.32 4.71 -9.63
C LYS A 191 35.99 3.47 -8.81
N ALA A 192 34.79 2.97 -8.91
CA ALA A 192 34.43 1.66 -8.34
C ALA A 192 35.11 0.55 -9.17
N GLY A 193 35.89 -0.30 -8.53
CA GLY A 193 36.33 -1.58 -9.08
C GLY A 193 37.69 -1.64 -9.79
N ALA A 194 38.60 -0.73 -9.52
CA ALA A 194 40.01 -0.98 -9.89
C ALA A 194 40.67 -1.89 -8.84
N PRO A 195 41.22 -3.06 -9.18
CA PRO A 195 42.04 -3.85 -8.26
C PRO A 195 43.26 -3.03 -7.87
N ALA A 196 43.64 -3.06 -6.59
CA ALA A 196 44.84 -2.42 -6.09
C ALA A 196 46.05 -2.89 -6.92
N PRO A 197 46.93 -2.00 -7.36
CA PRO A 197 48.18 -2.41 -8.01
C PRO A 197 49.02 -3.16 -6.96
N ARG A 198 49.48 -4.36 -7.35
CA ARG A 198 50.43 -5.16 -6.56
C ARG A 198 51.82 -4.50 -6.52
#